data_178a1c142f179807f52573937d1e2bd8
#
_entry.id   178a1c142f179807f52573937d1e2bd8
#
_cell.length_a   1.000
_cell.length_b   1.000
_cell.length_c   1.000
_cell.angle_alpha   90.00
_cell.angle_beta   90.00
_cell.angle_gamma   90.00
#
_symmetry.space_group_name_H-M   'P 1'
#
loop_
_entity.id
_entity.type
_entity.pdbx_description
1 polymer ?
#
loop_
_entity_poly.entity_id
_entity_poly.type
_entity_poly.pdbx_seq_one_letter_code
_entity_poly.pdbx_strand_id
1 'polypeptide(L)'
;MKLPNGFGSVVLRTDGNRRRPWSVKVTINGRQKSIGDTATEIEGLALLAEYHKNPSLFAPALITFSEVFELMRAERFPKLAKTTQVNYLSAYKHCHRLYGKKFAELKIGDLQAVIRDTRNAGAHYAMQKKVRQILHHCYTYAVKYEIISPTADISQYIDIDQHKVKYPKTPFNTRQINRVKKLGDKWAMAVLMMIYAGVRTSELLSVVKTDVKLRQRYFIVRESKTAAGRNRAVPISKKTLPFFEFWMQQPGKHLITNDDGSLLTYHQYRARFDAVMVASKCKHTPHECRHTCATMLDNAGANETAIKRILGHASQGVTKRVYTHKSLHELKKAIDLI
;
A
#
# COMPACT_ATOMS: atom_id res chain seq x y z
N MET A 1 14.19 35.03 40.16
CA MET A 1 15.31 34.14 40.57
C MET A 1 15.98 33.64 39.29
N LYS A 2 17.33 33.71 39.19
CA LYS A 2 18.02 33.20 37.96
C LYS A 2 18.28 31.72 38.12
N LEU A 3 17.66 30.91 37.29
CA LEU A 3 17.82 29.45 37.32
C LEU A 3 19.14 29.03 36.71
N PRO A 4 19.74 27.88 37.08
CA PRO A 4 20.96 27.35 36.48
C PRO A 4 20.82 27.14 34.98
N ASN A 5 21.93 27.23 34.21
CA ASN A 5 21.94 26.97 32.79
C ASN A 5 21.48 25.54 32.50
N GLY A 6 20.52 25.38 31.58
CA GLY A 6 19.95 24.10 31.22
C GLY A 6 18.76 23.65 32.09
N PHE A 7 18.50 24.32 33.21
CA PHE A 7 17.39 23.96 34.08
C PHE A 7 16.01 24.25 33.50
N GLY A 8 15.92 25.15 32.51
CA GLY A 8 14.68 25.62 31.92
C GLY A 8 14.31 27.04 32.36
N SER A 9 13.09 27.46 32.02
CA SER A 9 12.61 28.81 32.37
C SER A 9 11.11 28.83 32.61
N VAL A 10 10.69 29.72 33.51
CA VAL A 10 9.30 30.08 33.77
C VAL A 10 9.12 31.50 33.28
N VAL A 11 8.29 31.74 32.28
CA VAL A 11 8.18 33.01 31.55
C VAL A 11 6.74 33.48 31.58
N LEU A 12 6.53 34.75 32.04
CA LEU A 12 5.23 35.39 31.97
C LEU A 12 4.90 35.72 30.52
N ARG A 13 3.77 35.26 30.06
CA ARG A 13 3.20 35.66 28.76
C ARG A 13 2.35 36.89 28.91
N THR A 14 2.69 37.93 28.20
CA THR A 14 1.98 39.22 28.21
C THR A 14 0.98 39.37 27.06
N ASP A 15 0.91 38.36 26.20
CA ASP A 15 0.02 38.32 25.03
C ASP A 15 -1.41 37.87 25.44
N GLY A 16 -2.32 38.80 25.63
CA GLY A 16 -3.74 38.53 25.91
C GLY A 16 -4.07 38.22 27.38
N ASN A 17 -5.37 38.13 27.69
CA ASN A 17 -5.87 37.87 29.05
C ASN A 17 -5.96 36.34 29.29
N ARG A 18 -4.92 35.75 29.88
CA ARG A 18 -4.80 34.31 30.07
C ARG A 18 -5.07 33.91 31.53
N ARG A 19 -5.84 32.87 31.71
CA ARG A 19 -6.07 32.23 33.04
C ARG A 19 -4.80 31.62 33.64
N ARG A 20 -3.83 31.24 32.76
CA ARG A 20 -2.52 30.65 33.14
C ARG A 20 -1.43 31.33 32.31
N PRO A 21 -0.95 32.50 32.77
CA PRO A 21 -0.03 33.27 31.96
C PRO A 21 1.43 32.83 32.06
N TRP A 22 1.78 31.97 32.99
CA TRP A 22 3.15 31.53 33.21
C TRP A 22 3.47 30.27 32.41
N SER A 23 4.34 30.40 31.42
CA SER A 23 4.76 29.28 30.55
C SER A 23 6.06 28.68 31.07
N VAL A 24 6.06 27.37 31.35
CA VAL A 24 7.22 26.62 31.82
C VAL A 24 7.89 25.94 30.63
N LYS A 25 9.16 26.26 30.40
CA LYS A 25 9.93 25.79 29.24
C LYS A 25 11.18 25.05 29.67
N VAL A 26 11.48 23.95 28.99
CA VAL A 26 12.70 23.14 29.12
C VAL A 26 13.37 22.95 27.77
N THR A 27 14.68 22.70 27.77
CA THR A 27 15.42 22.40 26.53
C THR A 27 15.58 20.89 26.40
N ILE A 28 14.99 20.34 25.34
CA ILE A 28 15.09 18.90 25.01
C ILE A 28 15.70 18.78 23.63
N ASN A 29 16.82 18.05 23.50
CA ASN A 29 17.54 17.88 22.25
C ASN A 29 17.86 19.21 21.53
N GLY A 30 18.32 20.21 22.28
CA GLY A 30 18.69 21.52 21.76
C GLY A 30 17.51 22.44 21.40
N ARG A 31 16.26 22.03 21.64
CA ARG A 31 15.06 22.82 21.34
C ARG A 31 14.28 23.14 22.62
N GLN A 32 13.84 24.37 22.75
CA GLN A 32 12.94 24.74 23.84
C GLN A 32 11.54 24.18 23.63
N LYS A 33 11.02 23.44 24.62
CA LYS A 33 9.65 22.90 24.67
C LYS A 33 8.92 23.39 25.92
N SER A 34 7.65 23.79 25.79
CA SER A 34 6.81 24.11 26.95
C SER A 34 6.26 22.82 27.56
N ILE A 35 6.48 22.62 28.87
CA ILE A 35 5.96 21.47 29.61
C ILE A 35 4.61 21.74 30.28
N GLY A 36 4.15 23.01 30.28
CA GLY A 36 2.85 23.40 30.81
C GLY A 36 2.75 24.91 31.00
N ASP A 37 1.51 25.38 31.24
CA ASP A 37 1.23 26.76 31.61
C ASP A 37 0.55 26.78 32.99
N THR A 38 0.97 27.70 33.88
CA THR A 38 0.51 27.80 35.29
C THR A 38 -0.09 29.16 35.59
N ALA A 39 -0.89 29.24 36.65
CA ALA A 39 -1.52 30.48 37.06
C ALA A 39 -0.52 31.43 37.73
N THR A 40 0.45 30.86 38.47
CA THR A 40 1.48 31.64 39.20
C THR A 40 2.89 31.17 38.82
N GLU A 41 3.87 32.05 39.07
CA GLU A 41 5.30 31.72 38.88
C GLU A 41 5.74 30.59 39.81
N ILE A 42 5.23 30.55 41.04
CA ILE A 42 5.56 29.54 42.05
C ILE A 42 5.11 28.14 41.54
N GLU A 43 3.89 28.03 41.05
CA GLU A 43 3.42 26.80 40.40
C GLU A 43 4.28 26.38 39.21
N GLY A 44 4.74 27.36 38.43
CA GLY A 44 5.64 27.11 37.29
C GLY A 44 6.99 26.57 37.74
N LEU A 45 7.57 27.10 38.80
CA LEU A 45 8.82 26.60 39.39
C LEU A 45 8.64 25.20 39.99
N ALA A 46 7.51 24.94 40.64
CA ALA A 46 7.19 23.60 41.17
C ALA A 46 7.06 22.57 40.02
N LEU A 47 6.36 22.92 38.94
CA LEU A 47 6.25 22.08 37.75
C LEU A 47 7.61 21.80 37.11
N LEU A 48 8.48 22.78 37.04
CA LEU A 48 9.84 22.64 36.55
C LEU A 48 10.71 21.74 37.39
N ALA A 49 10.59 21.84 38.73
CA ALA A 49 11.27 20.95 39.69
C ALA A 49 10.77 19.52 39.58
N GLU A 50 9.47 19.30 39.37
CA GLU A 50 8.88 17.99 39.13
C GLU A 50 9.37 17.36 37.85
N TYR A 51 9.48 18.16 36.78
CA TYR A 51 10.08 17.73 35.51
C TYR A 51 11.50 17.17 35.73
N HIS A 52 12.34 17.86 36.52
CA HIS A 52 13.72 17.41 36.77
C HIS A 52 13.80 16.16 37.65
N LYS A 53 12.83 15.94 38.53
CA LYS A 53 12.74 14.70 39.34
C LYS A 53 12.34 13.50 38.48
N ASN A 54 11.39 13.68 37.54
CA ASN A 54 10.82 12.61 36.73
C ASN A 54 10.60 13.05 35.28
N PRO A 55 11.66 13.26 34.48
CA PRO A 55 11.52 13.72 33.11
C PRO A 55 10.65 12.80 32.23
N SER A 56 10.65 11.50 32.52
CA SER A 56 9.88 10.48 31.79
C SER A 56 8.37 10.67 31.90
N LEU A 57 7.85 11.25 32.96
CA LEU A 57 6.42 11.53 33.10
C LEU A 57 5.93 12.63 32.17
N PHE A 58 6.84 13.50 31.73
CA PHE A 58 6.52 14.63 30.84
C PHE A 58 6.81 14.33 29.37
N ALA A 59 7.63 13.31 29.07
CA ALA A 59 7.99 12.95 27.71
C ALA A 59 6.77 12.68 26.82
N PRO A 60 5.73 11.93 27.27
CA PRO A 60 4.52 11.70 26.48
C PRO A 60 3.75 12.98 26.15
N ALA A 61 3.65 13.93 27.10
CA ALA A 61 2.92 15.18 26.89
C ALA A 61 3.62 16.17 25.94
N LEU A 62 4.91 15.98 25.69
CA LEU A 62 5.73 16.89 24.89
C LEU A 62 5.98 16.39 23.46
N ILE A 63 5.75 15.12 23.20
CA ILE A 63 6.02 14.52 21.89
C ILE A 63 5.08 15.10 20.81
N THR A 64 5.66 15.51 19.70
CA THR A 64 4.91 16.03 18.56
C THR A 64 4.39 14.92 17.66
N PHE A 65 3.42 15.24 16.79
CA PHE A 65 2.91 14.31 15.79
C PHE A 65 4.02 13.80 14.86
N SER A 66 4.94 14.67 14.43
CA SER A 66 6.06 14.26 13.58
C SER A 66 7.01 13.31 14.29
N GLU A 67 7.29 13.51 15.58
CA GLU A 67 8.12 12.60 16.36
C GLU A 67 7.46 11.23 16.53
N VAL A 68 6.15 11.18 16.81
CA VAL A 68 5.39 9.91 16.87
C VAL A 68 5.42 9.20 15.51
N PHE A 69 5.26 9.95 14.40
CA PHE A 69 5.34 9.36 13.06
C PHE A 69 6.72 8.75 12.80
N GLU A 70 7.83 9.43 13.13
CA GLU A 70 9.17 8.91 12.90
C GLU A 70 9.47 7.66 13.76
N LEU A 71 9.02 7.64 15.01
CA LEU A 71 9.12 6.45 15.88
C LEU A 71 8.31 5.27 15.31
N MET A 72 7.06 5.50 14.93
CA MET A 72 6.20 4.50 14.27
C MET A 72 6.83 4.03 12.94
N ARG A 73 7.40 4.95 12.17
CA ARG A 73 8.10 4.66 10.91
C ARG A 73 9.29 3.74 11.14
N ALA A 74 10.15 4.06 12.12
CA ALA A 74 11.35 3.27 12.44
C ALA A 74 11.01 1.82 12.78
N GLU A 75 9.92 1.57 13.53
CA GLU A 75 9.48 0.23 13.90
C GLU A 75 8.79 -0.52 12.76
N ARG A 76 7.92 0.17 12.01
CA ARG A 76 6.99 -0.47 11.08
C ARG A 76 7.53 -0.60 9.66
N PHE A 77 8.26 0.40 9.15
CA PHE A 77 8.67 0.43 7.74
C PHE A 77 9.61 -0.71 7.35
N PRO A 78 10.58 -1.16 8.17
CA PRO A 78 11.42 -2.31 7.82
C PRO A 78 10.64 -3.58 7.48
N LYS A 79 9.43 -3.72 8.02
CA LYS A 79 8.53 -4.88 7.80
C LYS A 79 7.64 -4.72 6.57
N LEU A 80 7.68 -3.57 5.88
CA LEU A 80 6.81 -3.24 4.76
C LEU A 80 7.55 -3.27 3.43
N ALA A 81 6.84 -3.65 2.36
CA ALA A 81 7.34 -3.52 0.99
C ALA A 81 7.63 -2.05 0.65
N LYS A 82 8.70 -1.80 -0.13
CA LYS A 82 9.14 -0.44 -0.53
C LYS A 82 8.00 0.41 -1.11
N THR A 83 7.14 -0.17 -1.94
CA THR A 83 5.97 0.53 -2.51
C THR A 83 4.96 0.98 -1.45
N THR A 84 4.79 0.20 -0.37
CA THR A 84 3.93 0.59 0.76
C THR A 84 4.55 1.73 1.55
N GLN A 85 5.88 1.69 1.77
CA GLN A 85 6.62 2.77 2.43
C GLN A 85 6.46 4.09 1.67
N VAL A 86 6.66 4.08 0.34
CA VAL A 86 6.48 5.27 -0.53
C VAL A 86 5.05 5.81 -0.43
N ASN A 87 4.05 4.92 -0.45
CA ASN A 87 2.65 5.31 -0.30
C ASN A 87 2.36 5.95 1.06
N TYR A 88 2.98 5.45 2.14
CA TYR A 88 2.82 6.01 3.49
C TYR A 88 3.50 7.38 3.61
N LEU A 89 4.70 7.54 3.04
CA LEU A 89 5.36 8.85 2.99
C LEU A 89 4.57 9.87 2.18
N SER A 90 3.95 9.44 1.07
CA SER A 90 3.05 10.31 0.30
C SER A 90 1.82 10.73 1.11
N ALA A 91 1.21 9.82 1.87
CA ALA A 91 0.09 10.15 2.75
C ALA A 91 0.51 11.07 3.92
N TYR A 92 1.69 10.84 4.51
CA TYR A 92 2.23 11.67 5.58
C TYR A 92 2.41 13.13 5.16
N LYS A 93 2.81 13.40 3.91
CA LYS A 93 2.94 14.78 3.39
C LYS A 93 1.64 15.59 3.54
N HIS A 94 0.48 14.95 3.45
CA HIS A 94 -0.81 15.60 3.68
C HIS A 94 -1.06 15.98 5.14
N CYS A 95 -0.30 15.40 6.08
CA CYS A 95 -0.43 15.65 7.51
C CYS A 95 0.40 16.86 8.01
N HIS A 96 0.98 17.68 7.12
CA HIS A 96 1.94 18.74 7.46
C HIS A 96 1.43 19.73 8.52
N ARG A 97 0.13 20.03 8.57
CA ARG A 97 -0.46 20.91 9.58
C ARG A 97 -0.40 20.35 11.01
N LEU A 98 -0.13 19.04 11.17
CA LEU A 98 0.00 18.40 12.48
C LEU A 98 1.43 18.33 12.97
N TYR A 99 2.44 18.48 12.12
CA TYR A 99 3.83 18.11 12.41
C TYR A 99 4.35 18.64 13.74
N GLY A 100 4.19 19.91 14.01
CA GLY A 100 4.67 20.54 15.25
C GLY A 100 3.68 20.52 16.41
N LYS A 101 2.47 20.00 16.22
CA LYS A 101 1.48 19.92 17.29
C LYS A 101 1.85 18.79 18.28
N LYS A 102 1.66 19.03 19.56
CA LYS A 102 1.79 18.00 20.58
C LYS A 102 0.76 16.91 20.36
N PHE A 103 1.20 15.65 20.34
CA PHE A 103 0.35 14.53 19.97
C PHE A 103 -0.86 14.36 20.90
N ALA A 104 -0.64 14.49 22.22
CA ALA A 104 -1.69 14.37 23.23
C ALA A 104 -2.72 15.51 23.20
N GLU A 105 -2.41 16.66 22.57
CA GLU A 105 -3.32 17.79 22.46
C GLU A 105 -4.14 17.80 21.17
N LEU A 106 -3.92 16.84 20.28
CA LEU A 106 -4.66 16.73 19.00
C LEU A 106 -6.15 16.44 19.26
N LYS A 107 -7.01 17.15 18.56
CA LYS A 107 -8.46 17.00 18.58
C LYS A 107 -8.94 16.39 17.26
N ILE A 108 -10.12 15.77 17.29
CA ILE A 108 -10.73 15.20 16.07
C ILE A 108 -10.87 16.25 14.96
N GLY A 109 -11.14 17.50 15.30
CA GLY A 109 -11.19 18.60 14.35
C GLY A 109 -9.87 18.85 13.60
N ASP A 110 -8.71 18.60 14.25
CA ASP A 110 -7.39 18.70 13.60
C ASP A 110 -7.20 17.57 12.58
N LEU A 111 -7.57 16.34 12.94
CA LEU A 111 -7.47 15.17 12.07
C LEU A 111 -8.43 15.31 10.87
N GLN A 112 -9.66 15.76 11.14
CA GLN A 112 -10.66 15.98 10.09
C GLN A 112 -10.26 17.11 9.15
N ALA A 113 -9.54 18.15 9.66
CA ALA A 113 -9.00 19.21 8.83
C ALA A 113 -7.94 18.68 7.83
N VAL A 114 -7.09 17.71 8.24
CA VAL A 114 -6.16 17.03 7.31
C VAL A 114 -6.90 16.35 6.16
N ILE A 115 -8.00 15.67 6.46
CA ILE A 115 -8.83 15.02 5.42
C ILE A 115 -9.44 16.05 4.47
N ARG A 116 -9.97 17.20 5.02
CA ARG A 116 -10.49 18.28 4.18
C ARG A 116 -9.41 18.88 3.27
N ASP A 117 -8.23 19.17 3.81
CA ASP A 117 -7.12 19.71 3.03
C ASP A 117 -6.68 18.73 1.93
N THR A 118 -6.61 17.43 2.27
CA THR A 118 -6.33 16.37 1.30
C THR A 118 -7.35 16.37 0.16
N ARG A 119 -8.64 16.53 0.47
CA ARG A 119 -9.73 16.62 -0.51
C ARG A 119 -9.60 17.87 -1.37
N ASN A 120 -9.38 19.04 -0.74
CA ASN A 120 -9.26 20.34 -1.41
C ASN A 120 -8.06 20.39 -2.37
N ALA A 121 -6.99 19.64 -2.07
CA ALA A 121 -5.86 19.41 -2.97
C ALA A 121 -6.18 18.47 -4.14
N GLY A 122 -7.45 18.13 -4.39
CA GLY A 122 -7.88 17.26 -5.49
C GLY A 122 -7.61 15.77 -5.29
N ALA A 123 -7.21 15.36 -4.09
CA ALA A 123 -6.90 13.96 -3.83
C ALA A 123 -8.21 13.13 -3.69
N HIS A 124 -8.26 12.03 -4.47
CA HIS A 124 -9.40 11.11 -4.46
C HIS A 124 -9.48 10.28 -3.17
N TYR A 125 -10.62 9.62 -2.95
CA TYR A 125 -10.90 8.71 -1.85
C TYR A 125 -9.73 7.78 -1.46
N ALA A 126 -9.02 7.23 -2.45
CA ALA A 126 -7.89 6.33 -2.18
C ALA A 126 -6.75 7.00 -1.37
N MET A 127 -6.49 8.29 -1.58
CA MET A 127 -5.49 9.04 -0.80
C MET A 127 -6.03 9.38 0.58
N GLN A 128 -7.28 9.84 0.69
CA GLN A 128 -7.92 10.09 1.99
C GLN A 128 -7.88 8.84 2.87
N LYS A 129 -8.16 7.65 2.29
CA LYS A 129 -8.05 6.36 2.99
C LYS A 129 -6.62 6.09 3.49
N LYS A 130 -5.60 6.41 2.70
CA LYS A 130 -4.18 6.26 3.11
C LYS A 130 -3.80 7.23 4.22
N VAL A 131 -4.27 8.49 4.15
CA VAL A 131 -4.06 9.49 5.20
C VAL A 131 -4.70 9.02 6.50
N ARG A 132 -5.98 8.60 6.47
CA ARG A 132 -6.64 8.01 7.64
C ARG A 132 -5.86 6.83 8.21
N GLN A 133 -5.34 5.96 7.35
CA GLN A 133 -4.56 4.79 7.77
C GLN A 133 -3.25 5.19 8.48
N ILE A 134 -2.54 6.21 7.98
CA ILE A 134 -1.32 6.71 8.65
C ILE A 134 -1.64 7.33 10.00
N LEU A 135 -2.67 8.15 10.09
CA LEU A 135 -3.14 8.72 11.35
C LEU A 135 -3.46 7.61 12.35
N HIS A 136 -4.23 6.61 11.93
CA HIS A 136 -4.55 5.46 12.78
C HIS A 136 -3.30 4.68 13.23
N HIS A 137 -2.30 4.51 12.36
CA HIS A 137 -1.05 3.85 12.76
C HIS A 137 -0.25 4.66 13.77
N CYS A 138 -0.25 6.01 13.68
CA CYS A 138 0.38 6.86 14.69
C CYS A 138 -0.34 6.72 16.04
N TYR A 139 -1.67 6.71 16.06
CA TYR A 139 -2.45 6.51 17.29
C TYR A 139 -2.25 5.12 17.88
N THR A 140 -2.28 4.07 17.08
CA THR A 140 -1.99 2.69 17.53
C THR A 140 -0.58 2.59 18.15
N TYR A 141 0.41 3.26 17.53
CA TYR A 141 1.76 3.33 18.08
C TYR A 141 1.80 4.08 19.41
N ALA A 142 1.14 5.23 19.48
CA ALA A 142 1.11 6.08 20.66
C ALA A 142 0.43 5.38 21.86
N VAL A 143 -0.64 4.63 21.63
CA VAL A 143 -1.29 3.80 22.65
C VAL A 143 -0.37 2.66 23.09
N LYS A 144 0.25 1.94 22.13
CA LYS A 144 1.14 0.82 22.42
C LYS A 144 2.31 1.20 23.33
N TYR A 145 2.84 2.42 23.18
CA TYR A 145 3.98 2.94 23.92
C TYR A 145 3.57 3.95 25.01
N GLU A 146 2.31 3.93 25.44
CA GLU A 146 1.79 4.72 26.56
C GLU A 146 2.00 6.24 26.41
N ILE A 147 2.18 6.73 25.17
CA ILE A 147 2.24 8.17 24.86
C ILE A 147 0.88 8.82 25.12
N ILE A 148 -0.20 8.08 24.84
CA ILE A 148 -1.58 8.44 25.16
C ILE A 148 -2.30 7.23 25.76
N SER A 149 -3.38 7.48 26.52
CA SER A 149 -4.26 6.40 26.98
C SER A 149 -5.05 5.79 25.79
N PRO A 150 -5.48 4.52 25.89
CA PRO A 150 -6.34 3.90 24.87
C PRO A 150 -7.64 4.69 24.61
N THR A 151 -8.20 5.32 25.64
CA THR A 151 -9.40 6.16 25.54
C THR A 151 -9.18 7.47 24.79
N ALA A 152 -7.93 7.90 24.62
CA ALA A 152 -7.54 9.09 23.85
C ALA A 152 -7.32 8.80 22.36
N ASP A 153 -7.50 7.55 21.89
CA ASP A 153 -7.45 7.24 20.45
C ASP A 153 -8.71 7.73 19.74
N ILE A 154 -8.59 8.93 19.16
CA ILE A 154 -9.64 9.57 18.37
C ILE A 154 -9.56 9.23 16.87
N SER A 155 -8.58 8.47 16.45
CA SER A 155 -8.37 8.16 15.02
C SER A 155 -9.49 7.33 14.39
N GLN A 156 -10.23 6.58 15.20
CA GLN A 156 -11.39 5.79 14.76
C GLN A 156 -12.56 6.66 14.28
N TYR A 157 -12.65 7.91 14.74
CA TYR A 157 -13.73 8.86 14.39
C TYR A 157 -13.42 9.71 13.15
N ILE A 158 -12.36 9.41 12.41
CA ILE A 158 -12.00 10.13 11.19
C ILE A 158 -12.93 9.72 10.05
N ASP A 159 -13.70 10.67 9.54
CA ASP A 159 -14.55 10.49 8.38
C ASP A 159 -13.79 10.76 7.09
N ILE A 160 -14.06 9.94 6.09
CA ILE A 160 -13.59 10.10 4.71
C ILE A 160 -14.77 10.00 3.74
N ASP A 161 -14.58 10.48 2.50
CA ASP A 161 -15.62 10.37 1.48
C ASP A 161 -16.07 8.92 1.25
N GLN A 162 -17.27 8.75 0.74
CA GLN A 162 -17.74 7.44 0.28
C GLN A 162 -17.00 7.02 -0.99
N HIS A 163 -16.68 5.74 -1.09
CA HIS A 163 -16.08 5.17 -2.28
C HIS A 163 -17.10 5.12 -3.43
N LYS A 164 -17.00 6.06 -4.37
CA LYS A 164 -17.73 5.97 -5.64
C LYS A 164 -16.85 5.21 -6.64
N VAL A 165 -17.29 4.04 -7.08
CA VAL A 165 -16.64 3.29 -8.16
C VAL A 165 -16.82 4.07 -9.45
N LYS A 166 -15.76 4.77 -9.89
CA LYS A 166 -15.80 5.63 -11.08
C LYS A 166 -15.83 4.83 -12.38
N TYR A 167 -15.19 3.66 -12.38
CA TYR A 167 -15.12 2.77 -13.55
C TYR A 167 -15.19 1.31 -13.05
N PRO A 168 -16.32 0.61 -13.29
CA PRO A 168 -16.38 -0.82 -13.04
C PRO A 168 -15.32 -1.52 -13.91
N LYS A 169 -14.58 -2.42 -13.33
CA LYS A 169 -13.63 -3.24 -14.09
C LYS A 169 -14.43 -4.22 -14.95
N THR A 170 -14.30 -4.09 -16.25
CA THR A 170 -15.00 -4.94 -17.21
C THR A 170 -14.03 -5.96 -17.82
N PRO A 171 -14.40 -7.24 -17.90
CA PRO A 171 -13.60 -8.22 -18.62
C PRO A 171 -13.62 -7.92 -20.13
N PHE A 172 -12.58 -8.34 -20.85
CA PHE A 172 -12.61 -8.38 -22.32
C PHE A 172 -13.72 -9.31 -22.79
N ASN A 173 -14.50 -8.88 -23.75
CA ASN A 173 -15.43 -9.76 -24.44
C ASN A 173 -14.75 -10.48 -25.62
N THR A 174 -15.39 -11.52 -26.16
CA THR A 174 -14.85 -12.34 -27.26
C THR A 174 -14.46 -11.52 -28.50
N ARG A 175 -15.25 -10.50 -28.85
CA ARG A 175 -14.96 -9.62 -30.00
C ARG A 175 -13.68 -8.81 -29.75
N GLN A 176 -13.45 -8.34 -28.54
CA GLN A 176 -12.25 -7.59 -28.15
C GLN A 176 -11.01 -8.50 -28.15
N ILE A 177 -11.11 -9.71 -27.59
CA ILE A 177 -10.02 -10.70 -27.62
C ILE A 177 -9.65 -11.01 -29.08
N ASN A 178 -10.62 -11.22 -29.96
CA ASN A 178 -10.38 -11.48 -31.38
C ASN A 178 -9.71 -10.29 -32.10
N ARG A 179 -10.05 -9.04 -31.72
CA ARG A 179 -9.36 -7.85 -32.28
C ARG A 179 -7.90 -7.80 -31.83
N VAL A 180 -7.60 -8.08 -30.56
CA VAL A 180 -6.21 -8.18 -30.08
C VAL A 180 -5.47 -9.31 -30.84
N LYS A 181 -6.10 -10.48 -30.98
CA LYS A 181 -5.51 -11.61 -31.73
C LYS A 181 -5.16 -11.28 -33.17
N LYS A 182 -6.01 -10.51 -33.85
CA LYS A 182 -5.80 -10.12 -35.27
C LYS A 182 -4.58 -9.21 -35.48
N LEU A 183 -4.06 -8.54 -34.46
CA LEU A 183 -2.86 -7.70 -34.60
C LEU A 183 -1.62 -8.54 -34.91
N GLY A 184 -1.52 -9.75 -34.36
CA GLY A 184 -0.45 -10.71 -34.67
C GLY A 184 0.95 -10.33 -34.15
N ASP A 185 1.13 -9.15 -33.58
CA ASP A 185 2.42 -8.71 -33.08
C ASP A 185 2.75 -9.30 -31.71
N LYS A 186 4.02 -9.23 -31.31
CA LYS A 186 4.50 -9.83 -30.06
C LYS A 186 3.87 -9.23 -28.81
N TRP A 187 3.48 -7.95 -28.82
CA TRP A 187 2.86 -7.33 -27.66
C TRP A 187 1.39 -7.73 -27.52
N ALA A 188 0.68 -7.92 -28.62
CA ALA A 188 -0.63 -8.55 -28.65
C ALA A 188 -0.57 -10.00 -28.10
N MET A 189 0.47 -10.77 -28.48
CA MET A 189 0.72 -12.10 -27.88
C MET A 189 0.89 -12.01 -26.36
N ALA A 190 1.67 -11.05 -25.86
CA ALA A 190 1.86 -10.86 -24.40
C ALA A 190 0.55 -10.50 -23.69
N VAL A 191 -0.32 -9.68 -24.28
CA VAL A 191 -1.67 -9.38 -23.77
C VAL A 191 -2.53 -10.64 -23.72
N LEU A 192 -2.54 -11.44 -24.77
CA LEU A 192 -3.28 -12.71 -24.81
C LEU A 192 -2.75 -13.71 -23.77
N MET A 193 -1.43 -13.80 -23.60
CA MET A 193 -0.83 -14.61 -22.53
C MET A 193 -1.36 -14.19 -21.14
N MET A 194 -1.49 -12.88 -20.88
CA MET A 194 -2.09 -12.41 -19.62
C MET A 194 -3.57 -12.78 -19.50
N ILE A 195 -4.34 -12.66 -20.58
CA ILE A 195 -5.77 -12.99 -20.60
C ILE A 195 -5.99 -14.49 -20.28
N TYR A 196 -5.20 -15.37 -20.90
CA TYR A 196 -5.38 -16.82 -20.76
C TYR A 196 -4.60 -17.45 -19.59
N ALA A 197 -3.64 -16.75 -18.99
CA ALA A 197 -2.93 -17.25 -17.79
C ALA A 197 -3.44 -16.64 -16.48
N GLY A 198 -4.14 -15.49 -16.54
CA GLY A 198 -4.70 -14.81 -15.36
C GLY A 198 -3.68 -14.29 -14.37
N VAL A 199 -2.41 -14.17 -14.75
CA VAL A 199 -1.33 -13.66 -13.90
C VAL A 199 -1.37 -12.15 -13.75
N ARG A 200 -0.75 -11.62 -12.69
CA ARG A 200 -0.51 -10.18 -12.56
C ARG A 200 0.61 -9.76 -13.52
N THR A 201 0.59 -8.50 -13.95
CA THR A 201 1.66 -7.97 -14.82
C THR A 201 3.05 -8.19 -14.24
N SER A 202 3.25 -7.86 -12.95
CA SER A 202 4.53 -8.07 -12.30
C SER A 202 4.95 -9.54 -12.23
N GLU A 203 3.99 -10.44 -12.10
CA GLU A 203 4.24 -11.88 -12.12
C GLU A 203 4.72 -12.34 -13.50
N LEU A 204 4.04 -11.93 -14.59
CA LEU A 204 4.45 -12.27 -15.95
C LEU A 204 5.84 -11.75 -16.30
N LEU A 205 6.11 -10.47 -15.96
CA LEU A 205 7.41 -9.83 -16.24
C LEU A 205 8.56 -10.42 -15.43
N SER A 206 8.28 -11.03 -14.26
CA SER A 206 9.29 -11.69 -13.43
C SER A 206 9.60 -13.13 -13.84
N VAL A 207 8.80 -13.75 -14.73
CA VAL A 207 9.03 -15.13 -15.16
C VAL A 207 10.36 -15.23 -15.89
N VAL A 208 11.24 -16.12 -15.42
CA VAL A 208 12.48 -16.48 -16.11
C VAL A 208 12.24 -17.68 -17.03
N LYS A 209 12.94 -17.76 -18.15
CA LYS A 209 12.78 -18.84 -19.14
C LYS A 209 13.00 -20.23 -18.55
N THR A 210 13.91 -20.37 -17.60
CA THR A 210 14.17 -21.64 -16.92
C THR A 210 12.95 -22.17 -16.12
N ASP A 211 12.03 -21.29 -15.74
CA ASP A 211 10.79 -21.63 -15.05
C ASP A 211 9.63 -21.99 -16.00
N VAL A 212 9.82 -21.87 -17.31
CA VAL A 212 8.83 -22.24 -18.32
C VAL A 212 9.07 -23.67 -18.79
N LYS A 213 8.05 -24.51 -18.68
CA LYS A 213 8.07 -25.95 -19.04
C LYS A 213 7.09 -26.19 -20.20
N LEU A 214 7.50 -25.87 -21.44
CA LEU A 214 6.65 -25.91 -22.62
C LEU A 214 6.04 -27.30 -22.85
N ARG A 215 6.84 -28.37 -22.76
CA ARG A 215 6.37 -29.76 -22.93
C ARG A 215 5.26 -30.12 -21.94
N GLN A 216 5.42 -29.71 -20.67
CA GLN A 216 4.43 -29.93 -19.62
C GLN A 216 3.33 -28.86 -19.58
N ARG A 217 3.44 -27.82 -20.41
CA ARG A 217 2.50 -26.70 -20.50
C ARG A 217 2.22 -26.04 -19.16
N TYR A 218 3.26 -25.53 -18.48
CA TYR A 218 3.14 -24.68 -17.29
C TYR A 218 4.37 -23.82 -17.13
N PHE A 219 4.25 -22.78 -16.33
CA PHE A 219 5.37 -22.00 -15.82
C PHE A 219 5.22 -21.75 -14.33
N ILE A 220 6.32 -21.40 -13.66
CA ILE A 220 6.35 -21.15 -12.21
C ILE A 220 6.39 -19.66 -11.95
N VAL A 221 5.46 -19.15 -11.15
CA VAL A 221 5.49 -17.79 -10.60
C VAL A 221 6.21 -17.85 -9.26
N ARG A 222 7.49 -17.41 -9.22
CA ARG A 222 8.32 -17.44 -8.02
C ARG A 222 7.88 -16.39 -7.01
N GLU A 223 7.65 -15.16 -7.48
CA GLU A 223 7.30 -14.04 -6.63
C GLU A 223 5.91 -13.51 -6.92
N SER A 224 5.19 -13.15 -5.87
CA SER A 224 3.88 -12.54 -5.95
C SER A 224 3.63 -11.61 -4.76
N LYS A 225 2.71 -10.66 -4.94
CA LYS A 225 2.26 -9.77 -3.86
C LYS A 225 1.68 -10.52 -2.65
N THR A 226 1.12 -11.71 -2.86
CA THR A 226 0.48 -12.52 -1.81
C THR A 226 1.20 -13.85 -1.63
N ALA A 227 1.23 -14.36 -0.40
CA ALA A 227 1.83 -15.67 -0.11
C ALA A 227 1.23 -16.79 -0.97
N ALA A 228 -0.09 -16.81 -1.16
CA ALA A 228 -0.78 -17.80 -2.00
C ALA A 228 -0.41 -17.71 -3.49
N GLY A 229 0.14 -16.60 -3.93
CA GLY A 229 0.60 -16.41 -5.31
C GLY A 229 2.03 -16.86 -5.55
N ARG A 230 2.83 -17.05 -4.50
CA ARG A 230 4.26 -17.41 -4.63
C ARG A 230 4.44 -18.89 -4.90
N ASN A 231 5.50 -19.21 -5.64
CA ASN A 231 5.90 -20.58 -5.98
C ASN A 231 4.74 -21.45 -6.50
N ARG A 232 3.88 -20.87 -7.35
CA ARG A 232 2.76 -21.61 -7.94
C ARG A 232 3.02 -21.95 -9.41
N ALA A 233 2.60 -23.14 -9.80
CA ALA A 233 2.53 -23.54 -11.20
C ALA A 233 1.27 -22.93 -11.84
N VAL A 234 1.45 -22.23 -12.96
CA VAL A 234 0.37 -21.67 -13.78
C VAL A 234 0.32 -22.45 -15.09
N PRO A 235 -0.81 -23.07 -15.45
CA PRO A 235 -0.92 -23.85 -16.69
C PRO A 235 -0.91 -22.90 -17.89
N ILE A 236 -0.32 -23.37 -19.00
CA ILE A 236 -0.34 -22.71 -20.31
C ILE A 236 -1.49 -23.30 -21.13
N SER A 237 -2.46 -22.45 -21.50
CA SER A 237 -3.54 -22.82 -22.41
C SER A 237 -2.99 -23.24 -23.77
N LYS A 238 -3.61 -24.23 -24.40
CA LYS A 238 -3.27 -24.63 -25.79
C LYS A 238 -3.32 -23.47 -26.77
N LYS A 239 -4.25 -22.52 -26.55
CA LYS A 239 -4.40 -21.32 -27.41
C LYS A 239 -3.21 -20.37 -27.35
N THR A 240 -2.46 -20.35 -26.25
CA THR A 240 -1.33 -19.43 -26.05
C THR A 240 0.03 -20.11 -26.09
N LEU A 241 0.08 -21.42 -26.19
CA LEU A 241 1.34 -22.18 -26.25
C LEU A 241 2.29 -21.62 -27.33
N PRO A 242 1.84 -21.33 -28.59
CA PRO A 242 2.71 -20.76 -29.61
C PRO A 242 3.30 -19.40 -29.23
N PHE A 243 2.60 -18.61 -28.41
CA PHE A 243 3.09 -17.31 -27.94
C PHE A 243 4.21 -17.49 -26.90
N PHE A 244 4.09 -18.51 -26.04
CA PHE A 244 5.17 -18.87 -25.12
C PHE A 244 6.39 -19.39 -25.88
N GLU A 245 6.21 -20.21 -26.91
CA GLU A 245 7.28 -20.70 -27.78
C GLU A 245 8.02 -19.52 -28.45
N PHE A 246 7.29 -18.56 -29.03
CA PHE A 246 7.86 -17.35 -29.60
C PHE A 246 8.70 -16.56 -28.58
N TRP A 247 8.14 -16.31 -27.39
CA TRP A 247 8.85 -15.53 -26.37
C TRP A 247 10.05 -16.26 -25.79
N MET A 248 10.04 -17.58 -25.76
CA MET A 248 11.21 -18.37 -25.35
C MET A 248 12.42 -18.21 -26.27
N GLN A 249 12.20 -17.88 -27.55
CA GLN A 249 13.25 -17.65 -28.55
C GLN A 249 13.81 -16.23 -28.51
N GLN A 250 13.12 -15.27 -27.87
CA GLN A 250 13.60 -13.90 -27.78
C GLN A 250 14.88 -13.81 -26.90
N PRO A 251 15.75 -12.79 -27.10
CA PRO A 251 16.94 -12.64 -26.26
C PRO A 251 16.61 -12.40 -24.78
N GLY A 252 17.58 -12.64 -23.90
CA GLY A 252 17.52 -12.35 -22.47
C GLY A 252 17.04 -13.49 -21.59
N LYS A 253 17.14 -13.27 -20.27
CA LYS A 253 16.86 -14.27 -19.22
C LYS A 253 15.35 -14.42 -18.93
N HIS A 254 14.60 -13.32 -19.00
CA HIS A 254 13.16 -13.30 -18.70
C HIS A 254 12.33 -13.74 -19.90
N LEU A 255 11.13 -14.23 -19.64
CA LEU A 255 10.21 -14.67 -20.69
C LEU A 255 9.80 -13.49 -21.59
N ILE A 256 9.40 -12.37 -21.00
CA ILE A 256 9.05 -11.14 -21.70
C ILE A 256 10.17 -10.12 -21.49
N THR A 257 10.77 -9.65 -22.58
CA THR A 257 11.94 -8.75 -22.57
C THR A 257 11.76 -7.61 -23.57
N ASN A 258 12.60 -6.59 -23.46
CA ASN A 258 12.82 -5.64 -24.55
C ASN A 258 13.52 -6.33 -25.73
N ASP A 259 13.62 -5.64 -26.87
CA ASP A 259 14.22 -6.19 -28.10
C ASP A 259 15.71 -6.54 -27.94
N ASP A 260 16.41 -5.83 -27.08
CA ASP A 260 17.81 -6.05 -26.70
C ASP A 260 17.99 -7.16 -25.64
N GLY A 261 16.93 -7.81 -25.19
CA GLY A 261 16.96 -8.83 -24.15
C GLY A 261 17.01 -8.28 -22.72
N SER A 262 17.02 -6.96 -22.54
CA SER A 262 17.00 -6.33 -21.21
C SER A 262 15.65 -6.53 -20.49
N LEU A 263 15.69 -6.40 -19.17
CA LEU A 263 14.49 -6.52 -18.32
C LEU A 263 13.46 -5.45 -18.69
N LEU A 264 12.24 -5.88 -18.96
CA LEU A 264 11.11 -5.00 -19.23
C LEU A 264 10.50 -4.48 -17.92
N THR A 265 10.54 -3.17 -17.71
CA THR A 265 9.89 -2.54 -16.55
C THR A 265 8.37 -2.50 -16.71
N TYR A 266 7.65 -2.37 -15.58
CA TYR A 266 6.19 -2.21 -15.60
C TYR A 266 5.74 -1.02 -16.47
N HIS A 267 6.45 0.12 -16.42
CA HIS A 267 6.11 1.31 -17.21
C HIS A 267 6.28 1.08 -18.71
N GLN A 268 7.37 0.43 -19.11
CA GLN A 268 7.61 0.06 -20.50
C GLN A 268 6.53 -0.91 -21.00
N TYR A 269 6.24 -1.97 -20.23
CA TYR A 269 5.17 -2.90 -20.57
C TYR A 269 3.80 -2.19 -20.65
N ARG A 270 3.51 -1.29 -19.71
CA ARG A 270 2.26 -0.52 -19.73
C ARG A 270 2.12 0.29 -21.03
N ALA A 271 3.17 0.97 -21.49
CA ALA A 271 3.14 1.70 -22.75
C ALA A 271 2.88 0.78 -23.95
N ARG A 272 3.51 -0.43 -23.98
CA ARG A 272 3.25 -1.43 -25.03
C ARG A 272 1.82 -1.96 -24.98
N PHE A 273 1.32 -2.25 -23.80
CA PHE A 273 -0.07 -2.65 -23.59
C PHE A 273 -1.05 -1.59 -24.09
N ASP A 274 -0.82 -0.31 -23.73
CA ASP A 274 -1.69 0.79 -24.16
C ASP A 274 -1.68 0.96 -25.70
N ALA A 275 -0.52 0.77 -26.35
CA ALA A 275 -0.43 0.77 -27.80
C ALA A 275 -1.28 -0.37 -28.42
N VAL A 276 -1.25 -1.59 -27.86
CA VAL A 276 -2.12 -2.70 -28.29
C VAL A 276 -3.60 -2.34 -28.09
N MET A 277 -3.95 -1.68 -26.98
CA MET A 277 -5.34 -1.26 -26.74
C MET A 277 -5.81 -0.26 -27.78
N VAL A 278 -4.98 0.72 -28.16
CA VAL A 278 -5.29 1.69 -29.23
C VAL A 278 -5.47 0.97 -30.56
N ALA A 279 -4.51 0.14 -30.97
CA ALA A 279 -4.54 -0.58 -32.25
C ALA A 279 -5.76 -1.52 -32.36
N SER A 280 -6.12 -2.20 -31.28
CA SER A 280 -7.29 -3.11 -31.23
C SER A 280 -8.61 -2.39 -31.00
N LYS A 281 -8.63 -1.05 -30.86
CA LYS A 281 -9.82 -0.25 -30.50
C LYS A 281 -10.48 -0.78 -29.21
N CYS A 282 -9.67 -1.17 -28.23
CA CYS A 282 -10.09 -1.62 -26.91
C CYS A 282 -9.71 -0.59 -25.86
N LYS A 283 -10.39 -0.61 -24.71
CA LYS A 283 -10.11 0.30 -23.60
C LYS A 283 -10.09 -0.50 -22.30
N HIS A 284 -8.94 -1.08 -22.01
CA HIS A 284 -8.72 -1.92 -20.84
C HIS A 284 -7.40 -1.59 -20.14
N THR A 285 -7.23 -2.11 -18.93
CA THR A 285 -5.98 -2.07 -18.17
C THR A 285 -5.38 -3.47 -18.09
N PRO A 286 -4.06 -3.64 -17.83
CA PRO A 286 -3.46 -4.97 -17.70
C PRO A 286 -4.12 -5.83 -16.60
N HIS A 287 -4.66 -5.22 -15.56
CA HIS A 287 -5.33 -5.97 -14.49
C HIS A 287 -6.66 -6.58 -14.94
N GLU A 288 -7.31 -6.01 -15.95
CA GLU A 288 -8.56 -6.55 -16.52
C GLU A 288 -8.34 -7.82 -17.33
N CYS A 289 -7.12 -8.08 -17.84
CA CYS A 289 -6.76 -9.38 -18.40
C CYS A 289 -6.99 -10.52 -17.40
N ARG A 290 -6.57 -10.31 -16.16
CA ARG A 290 -6.75 -11.29 -15.07
C ARG A 290 -8.22 -11.43 -14.67
N HIS A 291 -9.00 -10.34 -14.66
CA HIS A 291 -10.45 -10.40 -14.47
C HIS A 291 -11.11 -11.19 -15.60
N THR A 292 -10.66 -10.99 -16.85
CA THR A 292 -11.14 -11.74 -18.00
C THR A 292 -10.89 -13.23 -17.85
N CYS A 293 -9.68 -13.64 -17.47
CA CYS A 293 -9.38 -15.04 -17.19
C CYS A 293 -10.32 -15.64 -16.16
N ALA A 294 -10.51 -14.93 -15.02
CA ALA A 294 -11.40 -15.37 -13.96
C ALA A 294 -12.83 -15.58 -14.47
N THR A 295 -13.38 -14.58 -15.18
CA THR A 295 -14.75 -14.62 -15.73
C THR A 295 -14.90 -15.70 -16.79
N MET A 296 -13.92 -15.89 -17.67
CA MET A 296 -13.97 -16.94 -18.70
C MET A 296 -13.96 -18.33 -18.08
N LEU A 297 -13.12 -18.58 -17.09
CA LEU A 297 -13.06 -19.85 -16.37
C LEU A 297 -14.35 -20.13 -15.61
N ASP A 298 -14.91 -19.13 -14.94
CA ASP A 298 -16.17 -19.25 -14.20
C ASP A 298 -17.33 -19.57 -15.16
N ASN A 299 -17.48 -18.80 -16.25
CA ASN A 299 -18.50 -19.04 -17.27
C ASN A 299 -18.37 -20.40 -17.99
N ALA A 300 -17.15 -20.93 -18.07
CA ALA A 300 -16.89 -22.26 -18.63
C ALA A 300 -17.11 -23.40 -17.63
N GLY A 301 -17.59 -23.10 -16.41
CA GLY A 301 -17.85 -24.09 -15.37
C GLY A 301 -16.59 -24.72 -14.76
N ALA A 302 -15.45 -24.02 -14.82
CA ALA A 302 -14.23 -24.53 -14.21
C ALA A 302 -14.35 -24.61 -12.68
N ASN A 303 -13.73 -25.62 -12.08
CA ASN A 303 -13.77 -25.81 -10.63
C ASN A 303 -13.21 -24.58 -9.89
N GLU A 304 -13.96 -24.03 -8.93
CA GLU A 304 -13.62 -22.81 -8.16
C GLU A 304 -12.21 -22.89 -7.52
N THR A 305 -11.83 -24.05 -7.00
CA THR A 305 -10.50 -24.27 -6.39
C THR A 305 -9.40 -24.17 -7.45
N ALA A 306 -9.63 -24.72 -8.65
CA ALA A 306 -8.71 -24.60 -9.78
C ALA A 306 -8.55 -23.15 -10.21
N ILE A 307 -9.65 -22.38 -10.32
CA ILE A 307 -9.64 -20.95 -10.62
C ILE A 307 -8.80 -20.19 -9.59
N LYS A 308 -9.08 -20.36 -8.29
CA LYS A 308 -8.33 -19.72 -7.21
C LYS A 308 -6.84 -20.05 -7.26
N ARG A 309 -6.50 -21.29 -7.58
CA ARG A 309 -5.10 -21.75 -7.65
C ARG A 309 -4.37 -21.16 -8.86
N ILE A 310 -4.98 -21.17 -10.04
CA ILE A 310 -4.43 -20.54 -11.25
C ILE A 310 -4.17 -19.05 -10.99
N LEU A 311 -5.16 -18.37 -10.43
CA LEU A 311 -5.06 -16.94 -10.14
C LEU A 311 -4.13 -16.62 -8.94
N GLY A 312 -3.84 -17.54 -8.04
CA GLY A 312 -3.08 -17.29 -6.81
C GLY A 312 -3.87 -16.42 -5.82
N HIS A 313 -5.14 -16.76 -5.61
CA HIS A 313 -5.98 -16.21 -4.56
C HIS A 313 -5.82 -17.04 -3.27
N ALA A 314 -5.85 -16.37 -2.11
CA ALA A 314 -5.88 -17.07 -0.84
C ALA A 314 -7.20 -17.84 -0.68
N SER A 315 -7.11 -19.10 -0.26
CA SER A 315 -8.30 -19.87 0.13
C SER A 315 -8.85 -19.33 1.44
N GLN A 316 -10.14 -19.08 1.51
CA GLN A 316 -10.80 -18.74 2.78
C GLN A 316 -11.13 -20.06 3.53
N GLY A 317 -10.71 -20.14 4.81
CA GLY A 317 -10.97 -21.25 5.72
C GLY A 317 -9.83 -22.28 5.83
N VAL A 318 -9.65 -22.80 7.05
CA VAL A 318 -8.57 -23.77 7.40
C VAL A 318 -8.77 -25.10 6.67
N THR A 319 -9.98 -25.57 6.55
CA THR A 319 -10.34 -26.87 5.91
C THR A 319 -10.01 -26.87 4.41
N LYS A 320 -10.24 -25.74 3.69
CA LYS A 320 -9.87 -25.62 2.27
C LYS A 320 -8.35 -25.46 2.03
N ARG A 321 -7.57 -25.08 3.05
CA ARG A 321 -6.11 -24.98 2.97
C ARG A 321 -5.40 -26.33 2.99
N VAL A 322 -5.92 -27.28 3.76
CA VAL A 322 -5.24 -28.55 4.07
C VAL A 322 -5.61 -29.66 3.07
N TYR A 323 -6.85 -29.69 2.56
CA TYR A 323 -7.38 -30.86 1.83
C TYR A 323 -7.58 -30.69 0.32
N THR A 324 -7.31 -29.54 -0.28
CA THR A 324 -7.55 -29.34 -1.72
C THR A 324 -6.27 -29.05 -2.49
N HIS A 325 -5.47 -30.07 -2.74
CA HIS A 325 -4.38 -30.01 -3.71
C HIS A 325 -4.92 -30.38 -5.10
N LYS A 326 -5.10 -29.37 -5.98
CA LYS A 326 -5.35 -29.61 -7.39
C LYS A 326 -4.05 -29.94 -8.09
N SER A 327 -4.01 -31.06 -8.79
CA SER A 327 -2.87 -31.49 -9.61
C SER A 327 -2.68 -30.55 -10.80
N LEU A 328 -1.48 -30.47 -11.35
CA LEU A 328 -1.21 -29.73 -12.59
C LEU A 328 -2.12 -30.18 -13.73
N HIS A 329 -2.48 -31.47 -13.77
CA HIS A 329 -3.40 -32.02 -14.78
C HIS A 329 -4.79 -31.37 -14.69
N GLU A 330 -5.35 -31.23 -13.48
CA GLU A 330 -6.64 -30.58 -13.27
C GLU A 330 -6.59 -29.07 -13.60
N LEU A 331 -5.47 -28.39 -13.29
CA LEU A 331 -5.28 -26.99 -13.68
C LEU A 331 -5.23 -26.82 -15.21
N LYS A 332 -4.57 -27.77 -15.91
CA LYS A 332 -4.55 -27.78 -17.38
C LYS A 332 -5.93 -28.06 -17.96
N LYS A 333 -6.69 -28.99 -17.41
CA LYS A 333 -8.10 -29.21 -17.82
C LYS A 333 -8.92 -27.93 -17.66
N ALA A 334 -8.79 -27.23 -16.53
CA ALA A 334 -9.52 -25.99 -16.29
C ALA A 334 -9.14 -24.90 -17.30
N ILE A 335 -7.83 -24.64 -17.54
CA ILE A 335 -7.41 -23.57 -18.44
C ILE A 335 -7.71 -23.87 -19.91
N ASP A 336 -7.82 -25.11 -20.30
CA ASP A 336 -8.15 -25.51 -21.65
C ASP A 336 -9.66 -25.40 -21.98
N LEU A 337 -10.51 -25.09 -20.99
CA LEU A 337 -11.92 -24.75 -21.20
C LEU A 337 -12.10 -23.40 -21.90
N ILE A 338 -11.10 -22.51 -21.82
CA ILE A 338 -11.18 -21.12 -22.29
C ILE A 338 -10.24 -20.85 -23.46
#